data_ccea12deed0f723c0fbaefb69364eb99
#
_entry.id   ccea12deed0f723c0fbaefb69364eb99
#
_cell.length_a   1.000
_cell.length_b   1.000
_cell.length_c   1.000
_cell.angle_alpha   90.00
_cell.angle_beta   90.00
_cell.angle_gamma   90.00
#
_symmetry.space_group_name_H-M   'P 1'
#
loop_
_entity.id
_entity.type
_entity.pdbx_description
1 polymer ?
#
loop_
_entity_poly.entity_id
_entity_poly.type
_entity_poly.pdbx_seq_one_letter_code
_entity_poly.pdbx_strand_id
1 'polypeptide(L)'
;MSLYMFEQQSSKNPNMPLRFLHYVSDVFRELFSNSMLHRRSMIKIPVPHFVTFYNGLEKWIEDEEEIRLSDMYEISTDNPELELKVRVININKDVHILNKCKRCVIT
;
A
#
# COMPACT_ATOMS: atom_id res chain seq x y z
N MET A 1 -1.29 14.94 8.08
CA MET A 1 -2.32 13.90 8.01
C MET A 1 -1.76 12.69 7.27
N SER A 2 -2.06 11.49 7.73
CA SER A 2 -1.64 10.25 7.09
C SER A 2 -2.85 9.46 6.62
N LEU A 3 -2.68 8.75 5.50
CA LEU A 3 -3.70 7.87 4.93
C LEU A 3 -3.15 6.45 4.98
N TYR A 4 -3.78 5.58 5.76
CA TYR A 4 -3.39 4.17 5.86
C TYR A 4 -4.35 3.33 5.03
N MET A 5 -3.81 2.56 4.09
CA MET A 5 -4.58 1.64 3.28
C MET A 5 -4.22 0.21 3.66
N PHE A 6 -5.21 -0.57 4.08
CA PHE A 6 -5.03 -1.93 4.53
C PHE A 6 -5.76 -2.89 3.60
N GLU A 7 -5.16 -4.04 3.35
CA GLU A 7 -5.82 -5.13 2.63
C GLU A 7 -5.42 -6.45 3.28
N GLN A 8 -6.37 -7.37 3.38
CA GLN A 8 -6.15 -8.70 3.92
C GLN A 8 -6.05 -9.69 2.76
N GLN A 9 -5.05 -10.56 2.80
CA GLN A 9 -4.79 -11.54 1.75
C GLN A 9 -4.65 -12.94 2.33
N SER A 10 -5.34 -13.91 1.73
CA SER A 10 -5.22 -15.32 2.08
C SER A 10 -4.18 -16.04 1.23
N SER A 11 -3.63 -15.40 0.23
CA SER A 11 -2.56 -15.91 -0.60
C SER A 11 -1.56 -14.79 -0.87
N LYS A 12 -0.31 -15.15 -1.16
CA LYS A 12 0.69 -14.17 -1.53
C LYS A 12 0.37 -13.61 -2.90
N ASN A 13 0.23 -12.29 -2.99
CA ASN A 13 0.00 -11.63 -4.26
C ASN A 13 1.17 -10.67 -4.54
N PRO A 14 2.06 -11.00 -5.49
CA PRO A 14 3.20 -10.14 -5.80
C PRO A 14 2.81 -8.85 -6.51
N ASN A 15 1.56 -8.74 -6.95
CA ASN A 15 1.07 -7.57 -7.68
C ASN A 15 0.44 -6.51 -6.78
N MET A 16 0.55 -6.69 -5.46
CA MET A 16 -0.04 -5.74 -4.51
C MET A 16 0.44 -4.30 -4.70
N PRO A 17 1.72 -4.02 -4.99
CA PRO A 17 2.13 -2.64 -5.20
C PRO A 17 1.36 -1.93 -6.31
N LEU A 18 1.12 -2.59 -7.43
CA LEU A 18 0.35 -2.00 -8.52
C LEU A 18 -1.13 -1.83 -8.15
N ARG A 19 -1.69 -2.79 -7.41
CA ARG A 19 -3.07 -2.68 -6.93
C ARG A 19 -3.24 -1.48 -6.00
N PHE A 20 -2.32 -1.29 -5.06
CA PHE A 20 -2.36 -0.13 -4.16
C PHE A 20 -2.15 1.18 -4.91
N LEU A 21 -1.32 1.18 -5.95
CA LEU A 21 -1.15 2.38 -6.78
C LEU A 21 -2.49 2.80 -7.41
N HIS A 22 -3.25 1.84 -7.93
CA HIS A 22 -4.57 2.13 -8.47
C HIS A 22 -5.51 2.66 -7.40
N TYR A 23 -5.52 2.03 -6.22
CA TYR A 23 -6.41 2.45 -5.12
C TYR A 23 -6.09 3.86 -4.64
N VAL A 24 -4.82 4.15 -4.38
CA VAL A 24 -4.43 5.48 -3.89
C VAL A 24 -4.66 6.54 -4.95
N SER A 25 -4.47 6.21 -6.21
CA SER A 25 -4.76 7.11 -7.32
C SER A 25 -6.25 7.49 -7.33
N ASP A 26 -7.12 6.50 -7.15
CA ASP A 26 -8.56 6.74 -7.10
C ASP A 26 -8.95 7.61 -5.89
N VAL A 27 -8.38 7.33 -4.73
CA VAL A 27 -8.64 8.12 -3.52
C VAL A 27 -8.20 9.58 -3.72
N PHE A 28 -7.00 9.79 -4.25
CA PHE A 28 -6.50 11.14 -4.49
C PHE A 28 -7.31 11.86 -5.55
N ARG A 29 -7.82 11.13 -6.55
CA ARG A 29 -8.65 11.74 -7.58
C ARG A 29 -9.99 12.23 -7.03
N GLU A 30 -10.53 11.52 -6.03
CA GLU A 30 -11.75 11.95 -5.35
C GLU A 30 -11.51 13.16 -4.43
N LEU A 31 -10.39 13.14 -3.70
CA LEU A 31 -10.06 14.20 -2.75
C LEU A 31 -9.59 15.49 -3.43
N PHE A 32 -8.92 15.36 -4.56
CA PHE A 32 -8.28 16.48 -5.25
C PHE A 32 -8.70 16.51 -6.72
N SER A 33 -9.57 17.45 -7.07
CA SER A 33 -10.07 17.57 -8.44
C SER A 33 -8.98 18.04 -9.41
N ASN A 34 -9.21 17.82 -10.70
CA ASN A 34 -8.28 18.28 -11.73
C ASN A 34 -8.06 19.79 -11.68
N SER A 35 -9.12 20.57 -11.39
CA SER A 35 -8.99 22.02 -11.28
C SER A 35 -8.06 22.44 -10.15
N MET A 36 -8.04 21.68 -9.05
CA MET A 36 -7.12 21.94 -7.93
C MET A 36 -5.66 21.74 -8.33
N LEU A 37 -5.41 20.78 -9.22
CA LEU A 37 -4.05 20.47 -9.66
C LEU A 37 -3.42 21.58 -10.51
N HIS A 38 -4.24 22.46 -11.08
CA HIS A 38 -3.79 23.57 -11.91
C HIS A 38 -3.59 24.88 -11.14
N ARG A 39 -3.77 24.85 -9.82
CA ARG A 39 -3.48 26.02 -8.98
C ARG A 39 -1.98 26.27 -8.94
N ARG A 40 -1.63 27.54 -8.70
CA ARG A 40 -0.22 27.92 -8.53
C ARG A 40 0.37 27.50 -7.19
N SER A 41 -0.49 27.41 -6.15
CA SER A 41 -0.06 26.97 -4.84
C SER A 41 0.03 25.44 -4.77
N MET A 42 1.00 24.94 -4.02
CA MET A 42 1.15 23.51 -3.81
C MET A 42 -0.01 22.95 -2.99
N ILE A 43 -0.61 21.87 -3.44
CA ILE A 43 -1.61 21.13 -2.68
C ILE A 43 -0.89 20.22 -1.69
N LYS A 44 -1.35 20.22 -0.45
CA LYS A 44 -0.84 19.29 0.57
C LYS A 44 -1.74 18.06 0.60
N ILE A 45 -1.14 16.91 0.42
CA ILE A 45 -1.87 15.64 0.41
C ILE A 45 -1.46 14.79 1.61
N PRO A 46 -2.34 13.89 2.09
CA PRO A 46 -1.98 12.97 3.17
C PRO A 46 -0.83 12.06 2.75
N VAL A 47 0.03 11.69 3.70
CA VAL A 47 1.10 10.73 3.44
C VAL A 47 0.47 9.34 3.36
N PRO A 48 0.57 8.63 2.22
CA PRO A 48 -0.01 7.30 2.11
C PRO A 48 0.90 6.23 2.70
N HIS A 49 0.28 5.25 3.34
CA HIS A 49 0.95 4.05 3.85
C HIS A 49 0.17 2.83 3.38
N PHE A 50 0.87 1.79 2.95
CA PHE A 50 0.26 0.61 2.37
C PHE A 50 0.66 -0.62 3.17
N VAL A 51 -0.33 -1.34 3.70
CA VAL A 51 -0.10 -2.51 4.54
C VAL A 51 -1.01 -3.65 4.08
N THR A 52 -0.43 -4.82 3.88
CA THR A 52 -1.16 -6.04 3.59
C THR A 52 -1.00 -7.00 4.77
N PHE A 53 -2.11 -7.54 5.24
CA PHE A 53 -2.11 -8.57 6.28
C PHE A 53 -2.28 -9.94 5.62
N TYR A 54 -1.29 -10.80 5.80
CA TYR A 54 -1.33 -12.14 5.25
C TYR A 54 -1.77 -13.14 6.32
N ASN A 55 -2.85 -13.89 6.04
CA ASN A 55 -3.35 -14.95 6.92
C ASN A 55 -3.54 -16.26 6.17
N GLY A 56 -2.75 -16.48 5.11
CA GLY A 56 -2.88 -17.67 4.29
C GLY A 56 -2.33 -18.94 4.93
N LEU A 57 -2.51 -20.05 4.23
CA LEU A 57 -2.05 -21.36 4.67
C LEU A 57 -0.60 -21.63 4.28
N GLU A 58 -0.04 -20.87 3.35
CA GLU A 58 1.36 -21.03 2.97
C GLU A 58 2.27 -20.69 4.13
N LYS A 59 3.29 -21.51 4.30
CA LYS A 59 4.26 -21.32 5.35
C LYS A 59 5.16 -20.13 5.01
N TRP A 60 5.06 -19.10 5.81
CA TRP A 60 5.84 -17.87 5.64
C TRP A 60 6.70 -17.69 6.87
N ILE A 61 8.01 -17.71 6.68
CA ILE A 61 8.97 -17.69 7.79
C ILE A 61 9.06 -16.29 8.40
N GLU A 62 8.98 -15.26 7.59
CA GLU A 62 9.16 -13.89 8.03
C GLU A 62 7.89 -13.32 8.63
N ASP A 63 8.05 -12.53 9.70
CA ASP A 63 6.92 -11.82 10.31
C ASP A 63 6.50 -10.62 9.50
N GLU A 64 7.44 -9.99 8.80
CA GLU A 64 7.19 -8.80 8.00
C GLU A 64 8.09 -8.82 6.78
N GLU A 65 7.54 -8.37 5.66
CA GLU A 65 8.26 -8.27 4.40
C GLU A 65 7.88 -6.96 3.72
N GLU A 66 8.81 -6.36 3.00
CA GLU A 66 8.54 -5.21 2.16
C GLU A 66 8.56 -5.64 0.71
N ILE A 67 7.49 -5.32 -0.03
CA ILE A 67 7.44 -5.52 -1.47
C ILE A 67 7.30 -4.16 -2.14
N ARG A 68 7.89 -4.02 -3.33
CA ARG A 68 8.01 -2.74 -4.02
C ARG A 68 7.45 -2.79 -5.41
N LEU A 69 6.91 -1.66 -5.84
CA LEU A 69 6.47 -1.52 -7.23
C LEU A 69 7.62 -1.75 -8.21
N SER A 70 8.82 -1.30 -7.86
CA SER A 70 10.00 -1.48 -8.71
C SER A 70 10.37 -2.94 -8.94
N ASP A 71 9.95 -3.84 -8.07
CA ASP A 71 10.16 -5.29 -8.27
C ASP A 71 9.35 -5.81 -9.46
N MET A 72 8.33 -5.08 -9.89
CA MET A 72 7.47 -5.46 -11.02
C MET A 72 7.96 -4.91 -12.35
N TYR A 73 8.99 -4.07 -12.37
CA TYR A 73 9.51 -3.50 -13.62
C TYR A 73 10.24 -4.56 -14.43
N GLU A 74 10.04 -4.53 -15.75
CA GLU A 74 10.67 -5.50 -16.66
C GLU A 74 12.20 -5.44 -16.60
N ILE A 75 12.74 -4.26 -16.34
CA ILE A 75 14.18 -4.04 -16.22
C ILE A 75 14.47 -3.51 -14.83
N SER A 76 15.42 -4.15 -14.15
CA SER A 76 15.84 -3.72 -12.80
C SER A 76 16.43 -2.32 -12.85
N THR A 77 16.09 -1.52 -11.84
CA THR A 77 16.68 -0.20 -11.66
C THR A 77 16.95 0.04 -10.19
N ASP A 78 18.10 0.63 -9.90
CA ASP A 78 18.48 1.02 -8.54
C ASP A 78 17.89 2.38 -8.15
N ASN A 79 17.36 3.09 -9.14
CA ASN A 79 16.87 4.45 -8.92
C ASN A 79 15.54 4.66 -9.64
N PRO A 80 14.46 4.01 -9.17
CA PRO A 80 13.15 4.15 -9.82
C PRO A 80 12.60 5.57 -9.63
N GLU A 81 12.05 6.12 -10.69
CA GLU A 81 11.36 7.41 -10.63
C GLU A 81 9.97 7.28 -10.02
N LEU A 82 9.34 6.12 -10.16
CA LEU A 82 8.07 5.81 -9.52
C LEU A 82 8.26 4.64 -8.60
N GLU A 83 7.99 4.84 -7.32
CA GLU A 83 8.11 3.79 -6.32
C GLU A 83 6.91 3.78 -5.40
N LEU A 84 6.52 2.59 -4.97
CA LEU A 84 5.51 2.38 -3.96
C LEU A 84 5.90 1.14 -3.16
N LYS A 85 5.96 1.27 -1.84
CA LYS A 85 6.38 0.21 -0.95
C LYS A 85 5.19 -0.28 -0.16
N VAL A 86 5.01 -1.60 -0.11
CA VAL A 86 3.95 -2.24 0.65
C VAL A 86 4.58 -3.07 1.75
N ARG A 87 4.12 -2.87 2.98
CA ARG A 87 4.50 -3.72 4.11
C ARG A 87 3.54 -4.90 4.16
N VAL A 88 4.10 -6.10 4.13
CA VAL A 88 3.31 -7.33 4.27
C VAL A 88 3.57 -7.88 5.66
N ILE A 89 2.52 -7.99 6.46
CA ILE A 89 2.62 -8.48 7.84
C ILE A 89 1.95 -9.85 7.91
N ASN A 90 2.72 -10.84 8.38
CA ASN A 90 2.21 -12.19 8.59
C ASN A 90 1.49 -12.24 9.93
N ILE A 91 0.17 -12.30 9.88
CA ILE A 91 -0.67 -12.27 11.09
C ILE A 91 -0.99 -13.67 11.62
N ASN A 92 -0.49 -14.72 11.00
CA ASN A 92 -0.68 -16.08 11.52
C ASN A 92 -0.05 -16.26 12.91
N LYS A 93 0.92 -15.42 13.24
CA LYS A 93 1.59 -15.44 14.53
C LYS A 93 1.05 -14.45 15.53
N ASP A 94 0.20 -13.50 15.11
CA ASP A 94 -0.33 -12.45 15.95
C ASP A 94 -1.79 -12.18 15.60
N VAL A 95 -2.67 -12.90 16.27
CA VAL A 95 -4.12 -12.83 16.03
C VAL A 95 -4.70 -11.48 16.41
N HIS A 96 -4.04 -10.73 17.30
CA HIS A 96 -4.57 -9.45 17.78
C HIS A 96 -4.64 -8.40 16.67
N ILE A 97 -3.77 -8.46 15.68
CA ILE A 97 -3.76 -7.51 14.56
C ILE A 97 -5.02 -7.64 13.74
N LEU A 98 -5.53 -8.88 13.55
CA LEU A 98 -6.73 -9.15 12.76
C LEU A 98 -7.96 -8.37 13.25
N ASN A 99 -8.08 -8.16 14.53
CA ASN A 99 -9.26 -7.52 15.13
C ASN A 99 -9.22 -5.99 15.01
N LYS A 100 -8.06 -5.42 14.71
CA LYS A 100 -7.87 -3.98 14.73
C LYS A 100 -7.87 -3.33 13.35
N CYS A 101 -7.51 -4.06 12.31
CA CYS A 101 -7.28 -3.49 10.99
C CYS A 101 -8.18 -4.13 9.94
N LYS A 102 -9.22 -3.43 9.53
CA LYS A 102 -10.16 -3.95 8.55
C LYS A 102 -10.24 -3.13 7.27
N ARG A 103 -9.86 -1.87 7.29
CA ARG A 103 -10.05 -0.96 6.17
C ARG A 103 -9.02 0.18 6.17
N CYS A 104 -9.16 1.05 5.21
CA CYS A 104 -8.41 2.28 5.14
C CYS A 104 -8.74 3.20 6.32
N VAL A 105 -7.72 3.76 6.95
CA VAL A 105 -7.87 4.71 8.05
C VAL A 105 -7.14 5.99 7.71
N ILE A 106 -7.79 7.12 7.94
CA ILE A 106 -7.20 8.45 7.76
C ILE A 106 -6.92 9.04 9.15
N THR A 107 -5.66 9.42 9.37
CA THR A 107 -5.24 10.02 10.63
C THR A 107 -4.57 11.36 10.45
#